data_ae197b70e958226155d3e223a550579c
#
_entry.id   ae197b70e958226155d3e223a550579c
#
_cell.length_a   1.000
_cell.length_b   1.000
_cell.length_c   1.000
_cell.angle_alpha   90.00
_cell.angle_beta   90.00
_cell.angle_gamma   90.00
#
_symmetry.space_group_name_H-M   'P 1'
#
loop_
_entity.id
_entity.type
_entity.pdbx_description
1 polymer ?
#
loop_
_entity_poly.entity_id
_entity_poly.type
_entity_poly.pdbx_seq_one_letter_code
_entity_poly.pdbx_strand_id
1 'polypeptide(L)'
;MKRTPLQQTMGWGVIVVLFLAIWQVNAKVKHHRIVLGMKSPTPITKIVDFDPTAVTGVVMGAALGGFRGVAATMLWLKMQELWDRGEGTWYSCLNVMRDVTLLDPYWLEPWKILGWHLAYNLYVESNDPKERGLLMAKGVAALKEGISWNPSTYELYAELGWTYFDKVKDYDQATRWFRASLQFPHPEYLERMIAHAYEQMPDIDRALDWYDYCLKRNPTDGTARGAITTIRLRYLPAWRLMQVGKYDEAIRAIDAFLRTDPNGTIGLHVKAHIYEQAGKKREALETWRVSAKVSSTDQLARYKVSKMSEELGLPVPAGEQAPTYLMEKYEKHQLAVPSHKGP
;
A
#
# COMPACT_ATOMS: atom_id res chain seq x y z
N MET A 1 31.19 -5.76 47.83
CA MET A 1 31.35 -4.44 48.46
C MET A 1 29.94 -3.91 48.78
N LYS A 2 29.63 -3.67 50.06
CA LYS A 2 28.37 -3.02 50.47
C LYS A 2 28.47 -1.53 50.16
N ARG A 3 27.50 -0.99 49.37
CA ARG A 3 27.43 0.46 49.09
C ARG A 3 27.21 1.24 50.37
N THR A 4 27.88 2.37 50.54
CA THR A 4 27.65 3.27 51.69
C THR A 4 26.27 3.93 51.58
N PRO A 5 25.62 4.30 52.70
CA PRO A 5 24.32 5.01 52.67
C PRO A 5 24.31 6.22 51.76
N LEU A 6 25.45 6.97 51.71
CA LEU A 6 25.62 8.14 50.84
C LEU A 6 25.59 7.74 49.34
N GLN A 7 26.19 6.62 48.95
CA GLN A 7 26.16 6.14 47.57
C GLN A 7 24.76 5.64 47.15
N GLN A 8 23.99 5.14 48.12
CA GLN A 8 22.60 4.74 47.87
C GLN A 8 21.67 5.97 47.67
N THR A 9 21.81 7.01 48.51
CA THR A 9 21.04 8.25 48.37
C THR A 9 21.38 9.02 47.09
N MET A 10 22.68 9.08 46.71
CA MET A 10 23.07 9.65 45.41
C MET A 10 22.52 8.85 44.24
N GLY A 11 22.47 7.51 44.32
CA GLY A 11 21.88 6.66 43.31
C GLY A 11 20.39 6.92 43.11
N TRP A 12 19.63 7.06 44.19
CA TRP A 12 18.21 7.43 44.14
C TRP A 12 17.99 8.82 43.60
N GLY A 13 18.83 9.80 43.96
CA GLY A 13 18.78 11.16 43.40
C GLY A 13 18.95 11.18 41.87
N VAL A 14 19.90 10.44 41.33
CA VAL A 14 20.12 10.30 39.89
C VAL A 14 18.90 9.66 39.21
N ILE A 15 18.34 8.61 39.81
CA ILE A 15 17.14 7.94 39.25
C ILE A 15 15.96 8.92 39.19
N VAL A 16 15.71 9.70 40.24
CA VAL A 16 14.63 10.70 40.28
C VAL A 16 14.83 11.79 39.21
N VAL A 17 16.07 12.29 39.05
CA VAL A 17 16.39 13.29 38.01
C VAL A 17 16.18 12.73 36.61
N LEU A 18 16.60 11.49 36.34
CA LEU A 18 16.35 10.82 35.08
C LEU A 18 14.85 10.63 34.82
N PHE A 19 14.09 10.25 35.84
CA PHE A 19 12.62 10.12 35.73
C PHE A 19 11.95 11.45 35.38
N LEU A 20 12.35 12.53 36.03
CA LEU A 20 11.83 13.87 35.74
C LEU A 20 12.21 14.35 34.34
N ALA A 21 13.43 14.07 33.89
CA ALA A 21 13.88 14.39 32.54
C ALA A 21 13.08 13.62 31.47
N ILE A 22 12.88 12.31 31.67
CA ILE A 22 12.06 11.47 30.80
C ILE A 22 10.62 11.97 30.78
N TRP A 23 10.06 12.32 31.92
CA TRP A 23 8.69 12.87 32.02
C TRP A 23 8.54 14.18 31.25
N GLN A 24 9.51 15.11 31.36
CA GLN A 24 9.50 16.38 30.60
C GLN A 24 9.61 16.16 29.10
N VAL A 25 10.50 15.25 28.66
CA VAL A 25 10.63 14.89 27.24
C VAL A 25 9.32 14.30 26.70
N ASN A 26 8.73 13.37 27.44
CA ASN A 26 7.44 12.76 27.05
C ASN A 26 6.31 13.80 26.98
N ALA A 27 6.26 14.76 27.89
CA ALA A 27 5.27 15.84 27.86
C ALA A 27 5.43 16.73 26.61
N LYS A 28 6.68 17.08 26.25
CA LYS A 28 6.97 17.85 25.02
C LYS A 28 6.61 17.06 23.76
N VAL A 29 6.98 15.79 23.70
CA VAL A 29 6.65 14.89 22.58
C VAL A 29 5.13 14.77 22.44
N LYS A 30 4.40 14.57 23.54
CA LYS A 30 2.93 14.50 23.52
C LYS A 30 2.32 15.81 23.00
N HIS A 31 2.82 16.95 23.45
CA HIS A 31 2.36 18.26 22.96
C HIS A 31 2.60 18.42 21.46
N HIS A 32 3.81 18.07 21.01
CA HIS A 32 4.15 18.14 19.58
C HIS A 32 3.27 17.23 18.71
N ARG A 33 2.96 16.03 19.18
CA ARG A 33 2.05 15.09 18.51
C ARG A 33 0.63 15.64 18.38
N ILE A 34 0.12 16.30 19.42
CA ILE A 34 -1.20 16.96 19.39
C ILE A 34 -1.19 18.08 18.34
N VAL A 35 -0.13 18.89 18.27
CA VAL A 35 0.02 19.96 17.27
C VAL A 35 0.04 19.38 15.83
N LEU A 36 0.62 18.19 15.64
CA LEU A 36 0.62 17.48 14.35
C LEU A 36 -0.70 16.75 14.05
N GLY A 37 -1.72 16.88 14.88
CA GLY A 37 -3.00 16.20 14.69
C GLY A 37 -2.97 14.69 14.95
N MET A 38 -1.93 14.18 15.63
CA MET A 38 -1.79 12.75 15.95
C MET A 38 -2.70 12.37 17.12
N LYS A 39 -3.29 11.17 17.02
CA LYS A 39 -4.16 10.61 18.07
C LYS A 39 -3.37 10.33 19.36
N SER A 40 -4.02 10.43 20.52
CA SER A 40 -3.44 9.94 21.77
C SER A 40 -3.40 8.40 21.79
N PRO A 41 -2.34 7.77 22.33
CA PRO A 41 -2.27 6.32 22.43
C PRO A 41 -3.45 5.74 23.22
N THR A 42 -3.94 4.58 22.80
CA THR A 42 -5.01 3.85 23.49
C THR A 42 -4.60 3.61 24.95
N PRO A 43 -5.45 3.91 25.93
CA PRO A 43 -5.18 3.58 27.32
C PRO A 43 -4.94 2.07 27.47
N ILE A 44 -3.95 1.71 28.29
CA ILE A 44 -3.55 0.31 28.55
C ILE A 44 -4.72 -0.55 29.02
N THR A 45 -5.66 0.05 29.76
CA THR A 45 -6.88 -0.62 30.24
C THR A 45 -7.78 -1.16 29.11
N LYS A 46 -7.61 -0.68 27.87
CA LYS A 46 -8.33 -1.20 26.68
C LYS A 46 -7.53 -2.23 25.88
N ILE A 47 -6.27 -2.46 26.25
CA ILE A 47 -5.39 -3.45 25.59
C ILE A 47 -5.55 -4.84 26.25
N VAL A 48 -6.20 -4.91 27.40
CA VAL A 48 -6.30 -6.10 28.26
C VAL A 48 -7.20 -7.23 27.73
N ASP A 49 -7.85 -7.06 26.58
CA ASP A 49 -8.60 -8.14 25.92
C ASP A 49 -7.69 -9.10 25.10
N PHE A 50 -6.37 -9.03 25.30
CA PHE A 50 -5.38 -9.86 24.64
C PHE A 50 -4.89 -11.02 25.53
N ASP A 51 -4.43 -12.09 24.87
CA ASP A 51 -3.91 -13.33 25.48
C ASP A 51 -3.06 -13.07 26.74
N PRO A 52 -3.48 -13.55 27.93
CA PRO A 52 -2.83 -13.23 29.20
C PRO A 52 -1.38 -13.69 29.30
N THR A 53 -0.94 -14.63 28.48
CA THR A 53 0.39 -15.25 28.59
C THR A 53 1.53 -14.42 28.00
N ALA A 54 1.25 -13.60 26.98
CA ALA A 54 2.22 -12.65 26.41
C ALA A 54 2.24 -11.31 27.16
N VAL A 55 1.18 -11.01 27.88
CA VAL A 55 0.82 -9.69 28.38
C VAL A 55 1.48 -9.34 29.72
N THR A 56 1.85 -10.32 30.56
CA THR A 56 2.24 -10.03 31.95
C THR A 56 3.52 -9.20 32.08
N GLY A 57 4.52 -9.40 31.22
CA GLY A 57 5.75 -8.59 31.22
C GLY A 57 5.56 -7.21 30.57
N VAL A 58 4.73 -7.15 29.54
CA VAL A 58 4.46 -5.95 28.73
C VAL A 58 3.53 -4.99 29.47
N VAL A 59 2.49 -5.51 30.14
CA VAL A 59 1.54 -4.70 30.94
C VAL A 59 2.22 -4.08 32.14
N MET A 60 3.13 -4.77 32.79
CA MET A 60 3.91 -4.21 33.91
C MET A 60 4.84 -3.08 33.45
N GLY A 61 5.52 -3.23 32.30
CA GLY A 61 6.33 -2.18 31.71
C GLY A 61 5.52 -0.97 31.23
N ALA A 62 4.32 -1.24 30.70
CA ALA A 62 3.41 -0.21 30.18
C ALA A 62 2.65 0.54 31.29
N ALA A 63 2.37 -0.09 32.44
CA ALA A 63 1.77 0.55 33.62
C ALA A 63 2.65 1.68 34.19
N LEU A 64 3.95 1.67 33.93
CA LEU A 64 4.90 2.69 34.37
C LEU A 64 4.96 3.95 33.43
N GLY A 65 3.94 4.16 32.59
CA GLY A 65 3.63 5.46 31.91
C GLY A 65 4.67 6.06 30.96
N GLY A 66 5.95 5.74 31.11
CA GLY A 66 7.05 6.26 30.27
C GLY A 66 7.81 5.18 29.50
N PHE A 67 7.53 3.91 29.74
CA PHE A 67 8.30 2.78 29.21
C PHE A 67 7.64 2.02 28.06
N ARG A 68 6.51 2.50 27.54
CA ARG A 68 5.82 1.85 26.42
C ARG A 68 6.73 1.65 25.21
N GLY A 69 7.52 2.65 24.84
CA GLY A 69 8.48 2.56 23.75
C GLY A 69 9.58 1.53 24.01
N VAL A 70 10.06 1.43 25.26
CA VAL A 70 11.05 0.42 25.65
C VAL A 70 10.45 -1.00 25.52
N ALA A 71 9.21 -1.19 26.01
CA ALA A 71 8.52 -2.46 25.88
C ALA A 71 8.27 -2.83 24.41
N ALA A 72 7.85 -1.86 23.58
CA ALA A 72 7.71 -2.03 22.14
C ALA A 72 9.02 -2.48 21.49
N THR A 73 10.14 -1.80 21.84
CA THR A 73 11.47 -2.16 21.32
C THR A 73 11.91 -3.56 21.74
N MET A 74 11.66 -3.95 22.99
CA MET A 74 11.99 -5.31 23.46
C MET A 74 11.18 -6.39 22.72
N LEU A 75 9.88 -6.16 22.51
CA LEU A 75 9.05 -7.08 21.73
C LEU A 75 9.51 -7.15 20.27
N TRP A 76 9.87 -6.03 19.68
CA TRP A 76 10.39 -5.98 18.33
C TRP A 76 11.71 -6.79 18.18
N LEU A 77 12.66 -6.61 19.11
CA LEU A 77 13.89 -7.38 19.13
C LEU A 77 13.63 -8.89 19.33
N LYS A 78 12.67 -9.23 20.19
CA LYS A 78 12.27 -10.63 20.38
C LYS A 78 11.64 -11.22 19.13
N MET A 79 10.84 -10.46 18.42
CA MET A 79 10.26 -10.87 17.14
C MET A 79 11.35 -11.13 16.10
N GLN A 80 12.34 -10.21 15.97
CA GLN A 80 13.48 -10.41 15.07
C GLN A 80 14.29 -11.64 15.43
N GLU A 81 14.55 -11.87 16.72
CA GLU A 81 15.26 -13.07 17.20
C GLU A 81 14.52 -14.36 16.81
N LEU A 82 13.19 -14.41 16.99
CA LEU A 82 12.36 -15.56 16.58
C LEU A 82 12.39 -15.78 15.08
N TRP A 83 12.38 -14.69 14.33
CA TRP A 83 12.46 -14.71 12.88
C TRP A 83 13.79 -15.27 12.39
N ASP A 84 14.91 -14.74 12.91
CA ASP A 84 16.27 -15.13 12.51
C ASP A 84 16.59 -16.60 12.85
N ARG A 85 16.00 -17.11 13.94
CA ARG A 85 16.12 -18.52 14.33
C ARG A 85 15.24 -19.47 13.53
N GLY A 86 14.30 -18.96 12.75
CA GLY A 86 13.28 -19.76 12.08
C GLY A 86 12.31 -20.47 13.05
N GLU A 87 12.28 -20.04 14.32
CA GLU A 87 11.42 -20.61 15.36
C GLU A 87 10.02 -20.00 15.36
N GLY A 88 9.85 -18.83 14.75
CA GLY A 88 8.59 -18.13 14.66
C GLY A 88 7.80 -18.55 13.44
N THR A 89 6.51 -18.86 13.61
CA THR A 89 5.58 -18.87 12.48
C THR A 89 5.27 -17.43 12.09
N TRP A 90 4.92 -17.20 10.82
CA TRP A 90 4.46 -15.91 10.33
C TRP A 90 3.37 -15.31 11.24
N TYR A 91 2.41 -16.14 11.67
CA TYR A 91 1.32 -15.73 12.55
C TYR A 91 1.81 -15.27 13.93
N SER A 92 2.79 -15.96 14.51
CA SER A 92 3.40 -15.55 15.79
C SER A 92 4.07 -14.18 15.67
N CYS A 93 4.84 -13.96 14.59
CA CYS A 93 5.48 -12.67 14.33
C CYS A 93 4.46 -11.55 14.12
N LEU A 94 3.35 -11.81 13.40
CA LEU A 94 2.28 -10.84 13.21
C LEU A 94 1.63 -10.39 14.51
N ASN A 95 1.38 -11.32 15.44
CA ASN A 95 0.81 -11.00 16.75
C ASN A 95 1.75 -10.07 17.52
N VAL A 96 3.04 -10.40 17.56
CA VAL A 96 4.05 -9.53 18.21
C VAL A 96 4.15 -8.17 17.52
N MET A 97 4.14 -8.11 16.19
CA MET A 97 4.12 -6.84 15.46
C MET A 97 2.87 -6.01 15.81
N ARG A 98 1.71 -6.65 15.94
CA ARG A 98 0.48 -5.98 16.37
C ARG A 98 0.61 -5.42 17.77
N ASP A 99 1.18 -6.18 18.71
CA ASP A 99 1.44 -5.70 20.08
C ASP A 99 2.39 -4.51 20.10
N VAL A 100 3.44 -4.52 19.26
CA VAL A 100 4.35 -3.38 19.09
C VAL A 100 3.59 -2.15 18.61
N THR A 101 2.70 -2.27 17.62
CA THR A 101 1.89 -1.13 17.13
C THR A 101 0.90 -0.61 18.16
N LEU A 102 0.43 -1.44 19.08
CA LEU A 102 -0.43 -1.03 20.19
C LEU A 102 0.36 -0.29 21.29
N LEU A 103 1.59 -0.74 21.55
CA LEU A 103 2.48 -0.11 22.53
C LEU A 103 3.05 1.21 22.03
N ASP A 104 3.54 1.25 20.79
CA ASP A 104 4.04 2.47 20.16
C ASP A 104 3.42 2.67 18.76
N PRO A 105 2.20 3.22 18.68
CA PRO A 105 1.51 3.42 17.41
C PRO A 105 2.19 4.47 16.51
N TYR A 106 3.15 5.21 17.03
CA TYR A 106 3.91 6.22 16.27
C TYR A 106 5.16 5.67 15.61
N TRP A 107 5.53 4.44 15.90
CA TRP A 107 6.63 3.77 15.24
C TRP A 107 6.17 3.24 13.87
N LEU A 108 6.71 3.84 12.80
CA LEU A 108 6.26 3.57 11.42
C LEU A 108 6.58 2.15 10.94
N GLU A 109 7.79 1.66 11.28
CA GLU A 109 8.32 0.41 10.73
C GLU A 109 7.44 -0.81 11.04
N PRO A 110 6.93 -1.02 12.26
CA PRO A 110 6.01 -2.11 12.55
C PRO A 110 4.74 -2.09 11.69
N TRP A 111 4.17 -0.92 11.39
CA TRP A 111 3.00 -0.81 10.52
C TRP A 111 3.30 -1.20 9.08
N LYS A 112 4.44 -0.74 8.54
CA LYS A 112 4.90 -1.07 7.20
C LYS A 112 5.10 -2.58 7.06
N ILE A 113 5.86 -3.18 7.99
CA ILE A 113 6.19 -4.60 7.97
C ILE A 113 4.95 -5.46 8.19
N LEU A 114 4.06 -5.08 9.12
CA LEU A 114 2.78 -5.78 9.34
C LEU A 114 1.93 -5.77 8.05
N GLY A 115 1.78 -4.63 7.41
CA GLY A 115 1.06 -4.50 6.14
C GLY A 115 1.69 -5.35 5.04
N TRP A 116 3.01 -5.32 4.93
CA TRP A 116 3.77 -6.08 3.94
C TRP A 116 3.66 -7.59 4.16
N HIS A 117 3.85 -8.10 5.39
CA HIS A 117 3.73 -9.53 5.66
C HIS A 117 2.32 -10.06 5.35
N LEU A 118 1.29 -9.32 5.71
CA LEU A 118 -0.10 -9.72 5.43
C LEU A 118 -0.39 -9.72 3.93
N ALA A 119 -0.02 -8.65 3.22
CA ALA A 119 -0.38 -8.48 1.81
C ALA A 119 0.56 -9.21 0.84
N TYR A 120 1.77 -9.58 1.26
CA TYR A 120 2.78 -10.18 0.39
C TYR A 120 3.14 -11.60 0.82
N ASN A 121 3.73 -11.80 2.00
CA ASN A 121 4.26 -13.10 2.38
C ASN A 121 3.18 -14.13 2.61
N LEU A 122 2.28 -13.88 3.54
CA LEU A 122 1.17 -14.79 3.81
C LEU A 122 0.21 -14.93 2.63
N TYR A 123 0.01 -13.84 1.89
CA TYR A 123 -0.80 -13.89 0.67
C TYR A 123 -0.26 -14.90 -0.35
N VAL A 124 1.07 -14.98 -0.51
CA VAL A 124 1.70 -15.92 -1.46
C VAL A 124 1.70 -17.35 -0.92
N GLU A 125 1.84 -17.53 0.39
CA GLU A 125 1.85 -18.86 1.03
C GLU A 125 0.46 -19.51 1.06
N SER A 126 -0.60 -18.73 1.16
CA SER A 126 -1.96 -19.28 1.15
C SER A 126 -2.37 -19.75 -0.23
N ASN A 127 -2.95 -20.96 -0.29
CA ASN A 127 -3.55 -21.52 -1.51
C ASN A 127 -5.07 -21.25 -1.60
N ASP A 128 -5.71 -20.79 -0.51
CA ASP A 128 -7.14 -20.47 -0.50
C ASP A 128 -7.39 -19.04 -0.99
N PRO A 129 -8.13 -18.84 -2.08
CA PRO A 129 -8.47 -17.51 -2.59
C PRO A 129 -9.21 -16.62 -1.57
N LYS A 130 -10.03 -17.20 -0.69
CA LYS A 130 -10.75 -16.45 0.35
C LYS A 130 -9.79 -15.97 1.43
N GLU A 131 -8.87 -16.83 1.86
CA GLU A 131 -7.84 -16.46 2.81
C GLU A 131 -6.91 -15.39 2.23
N ARG A 132 -6.49 -15.51 0.97
CA ARG A 132 -5.73 -14.46 0.26
C ARG A 132 -6.43 -13.11 0.30
N GLY A 133 -7.74 -13.10 0.01
CA GLY A 133 -8.55 -11.88 0.07
C GLY A 133 -8.60 -11.28 1.48
N LEU A 134 -8.76 -12.12 2.49
CA LEU A 134 -8.76 -11.69 3.89
C LEU A 134 -7.40 -11.12 4.34
N LEU A 135 -6.31 -11.78 3.99
CA LEU A 135 -4.94 -11.35 4.30
C LEU A 135 -4.65 -9.98 3.66
N MET A 136 -5.02 -9.82 2.39
CA MET A 136 -4.93 -8.53 1.69
C MET A 136 -5.71 -7.42 2.39
N ALA A 137 -6.97 -7.71 2.74
CA ALA A 137 -7.82 -6.74 3.44
C ALA A 137 -7.24 -6.35 4.81
N LYS A 138 -6.69 -7.32 5.57
CA LYS A 138 -6.01 -7.06 6.84
C LYS A 138 -4.75 -6.21 6.66
N GLY A 139 -3.93 -6.47 5.63
CA GLY A 139 -2.75 -5.66 5.31
C GLY A 139 -3.10 -4.21 5.00
N VAL A 140 -4.09 -4.00 4.13
CA VAL A 140 -4.63 -2.67 3.81
C VAL A 140 -5.18 -1.97 5.06
N ALA A 141 -5.91 -2.70 5.91
CA ALA A 141 -6.45 -2.14 7.16
C ALA A 141 -5.35 -1.73 8.13
N ALA A 142 -4.30 -2.53 8.28
CA ALA A 142 -3.15 -2.21 9.13
C ALA A 142 -2.45 -0.93 8.65
N LEU A 143 -2.17 -0.79 7.35
CA LEU A 143 -1.58 0.43 6.80
C LEU A 143 -2.46 1.66 7.01
N LYS A 144 -3.77 1.55 6.81
CA LYS A 144 -4.72 2.64 7.08
C LYS A 144 -4.79 3.02 8.55
N GLU A 145 -4.73 2.05 9.44
CA GLU A 145 -4.66 2.30 10.88
C GLU A 145 -3.35 3.03 11.23
N GLY A 146 -2.21 2.56 10.70
CA GLY A 146 -0.92 3.23 10.85
C GLY A 146 -0.94 4.69 10.37
N ILE A 147 -1.55 4.97 9.21
CA ILE A 147 -1.77 6.34 8.70
C ILE A 147 -2.59 7.16 9.68
N SER A 148 -3.63 6.57 10.30
CA SER A 148 -4.47 7.30 11.26
C SER A 148 -3.71 7.74 12.53
N TRP A 149 -2.62 7.05 12.86
CA TRP A 149 -1.71 7.40 13.95
C TRP A 149 -0.57 8.33 13.49
N ASN A 150 -0.16 8.22 12.23
CA ASN A 150 0.98 8.93 11.64
C ASN A 150 0.56 9.69 10.36
N PRO A 151 -0.34 10.69 10.46
CA PRO A 151 -0.92 11.35 9.29
C PRO A 151 0.05 12.30 8.57
N SER A 152 1.23 12.57 9.13
CA SER A 152 2.15 13.61 8.66
C SER A 152 3.44 13.07 8.03
N THR A 153 3.41 11.84 7.49
CA THR A 153 4.55 11.19 6.85
C THR A 153 4.14 10.53 5.54
N TYR A 154 5.05 10.48 4.56
CA TYR A 154 4.74 9.91 3.25
C TYR A 154 4.76 8.38 3.24
N GLU A 155 5.52 7.74 4.14
CA GLU A 155 5.90 6.34 4.05
C GLU A 155 4.70 5.40 4.04
N LEU A 156 3.77 5.56 4.99
CA LEU A 156 2.60 4.68 5.07
C LEU A 156 1.61 4.90 3.92
N TYR A 157 1.48 6.14 3.44
CA TYR A 157 0.68 6.43 2.24
C TYR A 157 1.31 5.79 1.00
N ALA A 158 2.64 5.85 0.88
CA ALA A 158 3.38 5.24 -0.21
C ALA A 158 3.26 3.70 -0.18
N GLU A 159 3.42 3.06 0.99
CA GLU A 159 3.23 1.62 1.16
C GLU A 159 1.81 1.17 0.81
N LEU A 160 0.81 1.95 1.21
CA LEU A 160 -0.57 1.66 0.85
C LEU A 160 -0.80 1.82 -0.65
N GLY A 161 -0.24 2.88 -1.25
CA GLY A 161 -0.25 3.07 -2.70
C GLY A 161 0.42 1.91 -3.44
N TRP A 162 1.56 1.46 -2.94
CA TRP A 162 2.29 0.31 -3.47
C TRP A 162 1.48 -1.00 -3.35
N THR A 163 0.85 -1.24 -2.20
CA THR A 163 -0.01 -2.41 -2.00
C THR A 163 -1.17 -2.43 -3.00
N TYR A 164 -1.80 -1.29 -3.24
CA TYR A 164 -2.85 -1.18 -4.26
C TYR A 164 -2.31 -1.37 -5.67
N PHE A 165 -1.14 -0.83 -5.98
CA PHE A 165 -0.51 -0.96 -7.29
C PHE A 165 -0.07 -2.40 -7.59
N ASP A 166 0.67 -3.01 -6.68
CA ASP A 166 1.34 -4.29 -6.95
C ASP A 166 0.47 -5.52 -6.62
N LYS A 167 -0.25 -5.50 -5.51
CA LYS A 167 -1.03 -6.67 -5.07
C LYS A 167 -2.49 -6.61 -5.43
N VAL A 168 -3.13 -5.49 -5.12
CA VAL A 168 -4.57 -5.33 -5.41
C VAL A 168 -4.81 -5.07 -6.89
N LYS A 169 -3.83 -4.48 -7.59
CA LYS A 169 -3.95 -4.01 -8.99
C LYS A 169 -5.11 -3.02 -9.20
N ASP A 170 -5.47 -2.29 -8.14
CA ASP A 170 -6.39 -1.18 -8.16
C ASP A 170 -5.60 0.12 -8.37
N TYR A 171 -5.34 0.43 -9.63
CA TYR A 171 -4.47 1.54 -10.00
C TYR A 171 -5.09 2.91 -9.69
N ASP A 172 -6.42 3.02 -9.65
CA ASP A 172 -7.08 4.25 -9.22
C ASP A 172 -6.82 4.53 -7.73
N GLN A 173 -6.97 3.52 -6.86
CA GLN A 173 -6.59 3.66 -5.46
C GLN A 173 -5.08 3.88 -5.30
N ALA A 174 -4.26 3.19 -6.09
CA ALA A 174 -2.82 3.39 -6.06
C ALA A 174 -2.45 4.86 -6.34
N THR A 175 -3.00 5.45 -7.41
CA THR A 175 -2.75 6.87 -7.73
C THR A 175 -3.21 7.80 -6.61
N ARG A 176 -4.37 7.54 -5.99
CA ARG A 176 -4.87 8.35 -4.87
C ARG A 176 -3.93 8.33 -3.69
N TRP A 177 -3.45 7.15 -3.28
CA TRP A 177 -2.57 7.01 -2.13
C TRP A 177 -1.16 7.52 -2.41
N PHE A 178 -0.60 7.29 -3.61
CA PHE A 178 0.67 7.92 -4.00
C PHE A 178 0.56 9.44 -4.04
N ARG A 179 -0.52 10.01 -4.60
CA ARG A 179 -0.73 11.46 -4.57
C ARG A 179 -0.88 12.01 -3.14
N ALA A 180 -1.51 11.26 -2.24
CA ALA A 180 -1.57 11.64 -0.84
C ALA A 180 -0.18 11.68 -0.19
N SER A 181 0.73 10.76 -0.56
CA SER A 181 2.11 10.76 -0.05
C SER A 181 2.91 11.99 -0.51
N LEU A 182 2.61 12.56 -1.68
CA LEU A 182 3.32 13.73 -2.23
C LEU A 182 3.08 15.03 -1.44
N GLN A 183 2.16 15.05 -0.49
CA GLN A 183 1.95 16.21 0.39
C GLN A 183 3.08 16.41 1.41
N PHE A 184 3.92 15.42 1.57
CA PHE A 184 5.04 15.41 2.50
C PHE A 184 6.36 15.40 1.74
N PRO A 185 7.50 15.74 2.38
CA PRO A 185 8.82 15.49 1.80
C PRO A 185 8.94 14.00 1.45
N HIS A 186 9.21 13.69 0.19
CA HIS A 186 9.15 12.34 -0.36
C HIS A 186 10.24 12.11 -1.41
N PRO A 187 10.61 10.84 -1.66
CA PRO A 187 11.51 10.48 -2.75
C PRO A 187 10.87 10.69 -4.13
N GLU A 188 11.66 11.10 -5.11
CA GLU A 188 11.21 11.41 -6.48
C GLU A 188 10.55 10.24 -7.21
N TYR A 189 10.86 8.99 -6.85
CA TYR A 189 10.28 7.84 -7.53
C TYR A 189 8.75 7.72 -7.34
N LEU A 190 8.18 8.33 -6.29
CA LEU A 190 6.73 8.25 -6.04
C LEU A 190 5.89 8.92 -7.13
N GLU A 191 6.40 9.96 -7.74
CA GLU A 191 5.74 10.62 -8.87
C GLU A 191 5.71 9.70 -10.10
N ARG A 192 6.81 8.94 -10.34
CA ARG A 192 6.82 7.92 -11.40
C ARG A 192 5.82 6.80 -11.13
N MET A 193 5.60 6.41 -9.86
CA MET A 193 4.61 5.39 -9.53
C MET A 193 3.20 5.80 -9.93
N ILE A 194 2.89 7.10 -9.86
CA ILE A 194 1.61 7.63 -10.36
C ILE A 194 1.54 7.50 -11.88
N ALA A 195 2.62 7.86 -12.59
CA ALA A 195 2.69 7.70 -14.04
C ALA A 195 2.50 6.23 -14.46
N HIS A 196 3.20 5.31 -13.80
CA HIS A 196 3.06 3.86 -14.04
C HIS A 196 1.63 3.37 -13.78
N ALA A 197 0.95 3.88 -12.77
CA ALA A 197 -0.42 3.49 -12.49
C ALA A 197 -1.39 3.98 -13.59
N TYR A 198 -1.22 5.19 -14.10
CA TYR A 198 -2.00 5.69 -15.24
C TYR A 198 -1.73 4.89 -16.52
N GLU A 199 -0.49 4.47 -16.75
CA GLU A 199 -0.14 3.60 -17.88
C GLU A 199 -0.88 2.26 -17.81
N GLN A 200 -0.99 1.66 -16.62
CA GLN A 200 -1.74 0.43 -16.39
C GLN A 200 -3.26 0.60 -16.54
N MET A 201 -3.79 1.79 -16.28
CA MET A 201 -5.22 2.12 -16.45
C MET A 201 -5.62 2.47 -17.89
N PRO A 202 -4.81 2.23 -18.88
CA PRO A 202 -4.62 2.85 -20.18
C PRO A 202 -5.09 4.32 -20.27
N ASP A 203 -4.60 5.16 -19.37
CA ASP A 203 -4.75 6.62 -19.44
C ASP A 203 -3.42 7.23 -19.90
N ILE A 204 -3.20 7.13 -21.20
CA ILE A 204 -1.89 7.44 -21.82
C ILE A 204 -1.52 8.92 -21.68
N ASP A 205 -2.49 9.82 -21.74
CA ASP A 205 -2.22 11.26 -21.60
C ASP A 205 -1.76 11.58 -20.18
N ARG A 206 -2.47 11.11 -19.14
CA ARG A 206 -2.06 11.34 -17.75
C ARG A 206 -0.73 10.64 -17.43
N ALA A 207 -0.47 9.48 -17.98
CA ALA A 207 0.82 8.81 -17.82
C ALA A 207 1.96 9.69 -18.37
N LEU A 208 1.81 10.23 -19.57
CA LEU A 208 2.80 11.14 -20.18
C LEU A 208 2.98 12.42 -19.37
N ASP A 209 1.88 13.05 -18.92
CA ASP A 209 1.94 14.27 -18.10
C ASP A 209 2.76 14.06 -16.81
N TRP A 210 2.54 12.93 -16.14
CA TRP A 210 3.29 12.60 -14.93
C TRP A 210 4.75 12.25 -15.20
N TYR A 211 5.07 11.54 -16.28
CA TYR A 211 6.47 11.29 -16.66
C TYR A 211 7.19 12.58 -17.07
N ASP A 212 6.52 13.47 -17.81
CA ASP A 212 7.07 14.78 -18.15
C ASP A 212 7.29 15.65 -16.90
N TYR A 213 6.39 15.55 -15.89
CA TYR A 213 6.58 16.18 -14.59
C TYR A 213 7.82 15.64 -13.87
N CYS A 214 8.04 14.31 -13.87
CA CYS A 214 9.26 13.71 -13.31
C CYS A 214 10.51 14.26 -13.99
N LEU A 215 10.52 14.36 -15.33
CA LEU A 215 11.67 14.89 -16.08
C LEU A 215 11.90 16.38 -15.86
N LYS A 216 10.86 17.18 -15.59
CA LYS A 216 11.03 18.59 -15.20
C LYS A 216 11.72 18.73 -13.85
N ARG A 217 11.45 17.83 -12.91
CA ARG A 217 12.09 17.81 -11.58
C ARG A 217 13.50 17.20 -11.63
N ASN A 218 13.63 16.10 -12.36
CA ASN A 218 14.90 15.40 -12.54
C ASN A 218 15.13 15.08 -14.02
N PRO A 219 15.82 15.98 -14.76
CA PRO A 219 16.10 15.77 -16.18
C PRO A 219 16.96 14.55 -16.49
N THR A 220 17.60 13.95 -15.49
CA THR A 220 18.44 12.75 -15.64
C THR A 220 17.69 11.44 -15.38
N ASP A 221 16.38 11.49 -15.05
CA ASP A 221 15.57 10.30 -14.82
C ASP A 221 15.46 9.44 -16.09
N GLY A 222 16.34 8.45 -16.20
CA GLY A 222 16.38 7.52 -17.35
C GLY A 222 15.13 6.64 -17.43
N THR A 223 14.51 6.31 -16.29
CA THR A 223 13.29 5.48 -16.23
C THR A 223 12.11 6.24 -16.84
N ALA A 224 11.88 7.48 -16.40
CA ALA A 224 10.81 8.31 -16.97
C ALA A 224 11.02 8.56 -18.48
N ARG A 225 12.26 8.83 -18.91
CA ARG A 225 12.59 9.02 -20.32
C ARG A 225 12.34 7.76 -21.16
N GLY A 226 12.73 6.60 -20.64
CA GLY A 226 12.47 5.30 -21.28
C GLY A 226 10.98 4.99 -21.41
N ALA A 227 10.20 5.25 -20.36
CA ALA A 227 8.76 5.08 -20.37
C ALA A 227 8.07 5.99 -21.39
N ILE A 228 8.41 7.28 -21.45
CA ILE A 228 7.89 8.21 -22.46
C ILE A 228 8.18 7.70 -23.87
N THR A 229 9.42 7.27 -24.12
CA THR A 229 9.81 6.73 -25.41
C THR A 229 8.99 5.51 -25.79
N THR A 230 8.81 4.59 -24.83
CA THR A 230 8.00 3.38 -25.03
C THR A 230 6.54 3.72 -25.34
N ILE A 231 5.93 4.62 -24.56
CA ILE A 231 4.55 5.05 -24.76
C ILE A 231 4.37 5.71 -26.14
N ARG A 232 5.27 6.63 -26.50
CA ARG A 232 5.22 7.35 -27.79
C ARG A 232 5.33 6.43 -29.00
N LEU A 233 6.14 5.39 -28.90
CA LEU A 233 6.34 4.45 -30.00
C LEU A 233 5.24 3.38 -30.07
N ARG A 234 4.74 2.90 -28.94
CA ARG A 234 3.89 1.72 -28.89
C ARG A 234 2.41 2.01 -28.76
N TYR A 235 2.04 2.95 -27.89
CA TYR A 235 0.63 3.15 -27.50
C TYR A 235 0.04 4.45 -28.02
N LEU A 236 0.81 5.54 -28.06
CA LEU A 236 0.32 6.87 -28.39
C LEU A 236 -0.29 6.97 -29.80
N PRO A 237 0.24 6.32 -30.86
CA PRO A 237 -0.39 6.37 -32.17
C PRO A 237 -1.83 5.85 -32.16
N ALA A 238 -2.05 4.69 -31.54
CA ALA A 238 -3.39 4.10 -31.40
C ALA A 238 -4.30 4.96 -30.51
N TRP A 239 -3.75 5.51 -29.42
CA TRP A 239 -4.47 6.37 -28.49
C TRP A 239 -4.98 7.64 -29.18
N ARG A 240 -4.14 8.32 -29.96
CA ARG A 240 -4.53 9.54 -30.70
C ARG A 240 -5.61 9.27 -31.76
N LEU A 241 -5.50 8.16 -32.47
CA LEU A 241 -6.53 7.74 -33.42
C LEU A 241 -7.89 7.47 -32.73
N MET A 242 -7.87 6.83 -31.57
CA MET A 242 -9.06 6.61 -30.74
C MET A 242 -9.70 7.93 -30.33
N GLN A 243 -8.94 8.91 -29.87
CA GLN A 243 -9.44 10.22 -29.42
C GLN A 243 -10.17 11.00 -30.53
N VAL A 244 -9.79 10.81 -31.77
CA VAL A 244 -10.47 11.43 -32.92
C VAL A 244 -11.54 10.54 -33.55
N GLY A 245 -11.94 9.45 -32.86
CA GLY A 245 -13.00 8.55 -33.31
C GLY A 245 -12.62 7.56 -34.42
N LYS A 246 -11.34 7.50 -34.80
CA LYS A 246 -10.83 6.58 -35.84
C LYS A 246 -10.53 5.19 -35.26
N TYR A 247 -11.55 4.55 -34.72
CA TYR A 247 -11.39 3.32 -33.93
C TYR A 247 -10.77 2.16 -34.71
N ASP A 248 -11.18 1.95 -35.96
CA ASP A 248 -10.63 0.84 -36.77
C ASP A 248 -9.15 1.07 -37.15
N GLU A 249 -8.75 2.32 -37.36
CA GLU A 249 -7.33 2.66 -37.54
C GLU A 249 -6.55 2.49 -36.21
N ALA A 250 -7.14 2.87 -35.08
CA ALA A 250 -6.56 2.70 -33.75
C ALA A 250 -6.33 1.22 -33.41
N ILE A 251 -7.31 0.34 -33.72
CA ILE A 251 -7.16 -1.11 -33.56
C ILE A 251 -6.03 -1.66 -34.42
N ARG A 252 -5.95 -1.25 -35.72
CA ARG A 252 -4.84 -1.67 -36.58
C ARG A 252 -3.49 -1.25 -36.02
N ALA A 253 -3.39 -0.04 -35.47
CA ALA A 253 -2.14 0.50 -34.90
C ALA A 253 -1.72 -0.31 -33.67
N ILE A 254 -2.63 -0.58 -32.72
CA ILE A 254 -2.30 -1.34 -31.53
C ILE A 254 -2.02 -2.82 -31.85
N ASP A 255 -2.71 -3.41 -32.82
CA ASP A 255 -2.48 -4.76 -33.29
C ASP A 255 -1.11 -4.92 -33.95
N ALA A 256 -0.61 -3.90 -34.63
CA ALA A 256 0.74 -3.90 -35.18
C ALA A 256 1.79 -4.03 -34.06
N PHE A 257 1.58 -3.38 -32.93
CA PHE A 257 2.43 -3.52 -31.75
C PHE A 257 2.24 -4.92 -31.11
N LEU A 258 1.00 -5.36 -30.86
CA LEU A 258 0.72 -6.64 -30.22
C LEU A 258 1.20 -7.86 -31.03
N ARG A 259 1.47 -7.73 -32.34
CA ARG A 259 2.17 -8.77 -33.10
C ARG A 259 3.62 -8.97 -32.64
N THR A 260 4.26 -7.92 -32.11
CA THR A 260 5.64 -8.01 -31.59
C THR A 260 5.69 -8.39 -30.11
N ASP A 261 4.62 -8.09 -29.36
CA ASP A 261 4.47 -8.38 -27.95
C ASP A 261 3.03 -8.86 -27.66
N PRO A 262 2.67 -10.10 -28.02
CA PRO A 262 1.30 -10.60 -27.87
C PRO A 262 0.80 -10.67 -26.42
N ASN A 263 1.73 -10.74 -25.46
CA ASN A 263 1.47 -10.85 -24.03
C ASN A 263 1.62 -9.52 -23.29
N GLY A 264 1.81 -8.42 -24.00
CA GLY A 264 1.94 -7.09 -23.42
C GLY A 264 0.62 -6.61 -22.81
N THR A 265 0.45 -6.74 -21.48
CA THR A 265 -0.79 -6.40 -20.76
C THR A 265 -1.25 -4.97 -21.02
N ILE A 266 -0.33 -4.00 -21.00
CA ILE A 266 -0.66 -2.59 -21.30
C ILE A 266 -1.24 -2.43 -22.71
N GLY A 267 -0.62 -3.08 -23.70
CA GLY A 267 -1.13 -3.09 -25.08
C GLY A 267 -2.52 -3.68 -25.20
N LEU A 268 -2.77 -4.80 -24.48
CA LEU A 268 -4.10 -5.42 -24.39
C LEU A 268 -5.11 -4.49 -23.70
N HIS A 269 -4.72 -3.80 -22.63
CA HIS A 269 -5.57 -2.83 -21.95
C HIS A 269 -5.94 -1.66 -22.88
N VAL A 270 -4.96 -1.11 -23.60
CA VAL A 270 -5.21 -0.04 -24.59
C VAL A 270 -6.17 -0.53 -25.68
N LYS A 271 -5.95 -1.73 -26.21
CA LYS A 271 -6.85 -2.33 -27.23
C LYS A 271 -8.27 -2.52 -26.71
N ALA A 272 -8.41 -3.07 -25.52
CA ALA A 272 -9.71 -3.29 -24.89
C ALA A 272 -10.43 -1.95 -24.66
N HIS A 273 -9.71 -0.93 -24.20
CA HIS A 273 -10.24 0.40 -24.00
C HIS A 273 -10.69 1.05 -25.33
N ILE A 274 -9.95 0.89 -26.43
CA ILE A 274 -10.37 1.34 -27.76
C ILE A 274 -11.69 0.69 -28.16
N TYR A 275 -11.85 -0.62 -27.93
CA TYR A 275 -13.12 -1.30 -28.19
C TYR A 275 -14.27 -0.79 -27.30
N GLU A 276 -14.01 -0.51 -26.01
CA GLU A 276 -15.01 0.11 -25.12
C GLU A 276 -15.48 1.45 -25.67
N GLN A 277 -14.55 2.33 -26.08
CA GLN A 277 -14.87 3.63 -26.65
C GLN A 277 -15.59 3.54 -28.00
N ALA A 278 -15.31 2.51 -28.78
CA ALA A 278 -16.00 2.21 -30.04
C ALA A 278 -17.40 1.57 -29.85
N GLY A 279 -17.83 1.29 -28.61
CA GLY A 279 -19.08 0.60 -28.30
C GLY A 279 -19.07 -0.90 -28.65
N LYS A 280 -17.92 -1.45 -29.02
CA LYS A 280 -17.70 -2.87 -29.38
C LYS A 280 -17.52 -3.70 -28.11
N LYS A 281 -18.59 -3.82 -27.29
CA LYS A 281 -18.51 -4.43 -25.94
C LYS A 281 -18.06 -5.89 -25.93
N ARG A 282 -18.42 -6.68 -26.92
CA ARG A 282 -18.03 -8.09 -27.00
C ARG A 282 -16.54 -8.24 -27.29
N GLU A 283 -16.01 -7.45 -28.23
CA GLU A 283 -14.58 -7.44 -28.57
C GLU A 283 -13.74 -6.90 -27.42
N ALA A 284 -14.25 -5.91 -26.69
CA ALA A 284 -13.62 -5.43 -25.46
C ALA A 284 -13.53 -6.53 -24.40
N LEU A 285 -14.65 -7.23 -24.14
CA LEU A 285 -14.68 -8.35 -23.18
C LEU A 285 -13.67 -9.45 -23.57
N GLU A 286 -13.63 -9.87 -24.84
CA GLU A 286 -12.68 -10.89 -25.27
C GLU A 286 -11.23 -10.43 -25.12
N THR A 287 -10.95 -9.15 -25.38
CA THR A 287 -9.59 -8.59 -25.18
C THR A 287 -9.22 -8.56 -23.69
N TRP A 288 -10.13 -8.19 -22.78
CA TRP A 288 -9.93 -8.27 -21.35
C TRP A 288 -9.73 -9.71 -20.86
N ARG A 289 -10.46 -10.69 -21.44
CA ARG A 289 -10.25 -12.12 -21.15
C ARG A 289 -8.85 -12.58 -21.55
N VAL A 290 -8.35 -12.14 -22.71
CA VAL A 290 -6.97 -12.42 -23.11
C VAL A 290 -5.99 -11.88 -22.08
N SER A 291 -6.13 -10.62 -21.63
CA SER A 291 -5.26 -10.04 -20.61
C SER A 291 -5.30 -10.81 -19.29
N ALA A 292 -6.50 -11.18 -18.83
CA ALA A 292 -6.67 -11.96 -17.60
C ALA A 292 -6.04 -13.37 -17.69
N LYS A 293 -5.97 -13.97 -18.88
CA LYS A 293 -5.30 -15.26 -19.12
C LYS A 293 -3.78 -15.09 -19.20
N VAL A 294 -3.29 -14.03 -19.85
CA VAL A 294 -1.87 -13.73 -19.95
C VAL A 294 -1.27 -13.48 -18.56
N SER A 295 -1.98 -12.76 -17.71
CA SER A 295 -1.56 -12.48 -16.35
C SER A 295 -2.64 -12.85 -15.34
N SER A 296 -2.45 -13.96 -14.62
CA SER A 296 -3.38 -14.39 -13.57
C SER A 296 -3.49 -13.38 -12.41
N THR A 297 -2.57 -12.44 -12.31
CA THR A 297 -2.56 -11.35 -11.31
C THR A 297 -3.15 -10.05 -11.83
N ASP A 298 -3.59 -9.99 -13.09
CA ASP A 298 -4.23 -8.81 -13.68
C ASP A 298 -5.65 -8.62 -13.12
N GLN A 299 -5.73 -7.98 -11.97
CA GLN A 299 -7.01 -7.75 -11.27
C GLN A 299 -7.90 -6.74 -12.01
N LEU A 300 -7.29 -5.79 -12.75
CA LEU A 300 -8.05 -4.87 -13.58
C LEU A 300 -8.79 -5.62 -14.68
N ALA A 301 -8.10 -6.50 -15.41
CA ALA A 301 -8.71 -7.32 -16.46
C ALA A 301 -9.82 -8.21 -15.89
N ARG A 302 -9.59 -8.89 -14.75
CA ARG A 302 -10.60 -9.72 -14.09
C ARG A 302 -11.84 -8.92 -13.67
N TYR A 303 -11.63 -7.73 -13.10
CA TYR A 303 -12.72 -6.84 -12.75
C TYR A 303 -13.54 -6.45 -13.99
N LYS A 304 -12.84 -6.03 -15.06
CA LYS A 304 -13.49 -5.67 -16.35
C LYS A 304 -14.25 -6.85 -16.97
N VAL A 305 -13.66 -8.06 -16.93
CA VAL A 305 -14.32 -9.29 -17.41
C VAL A 305 -15.61 -9.55 -16.62
N SER A 306 -15.56 -9.51 -15.28
CA SER A 306 -16.74 -9.73 -14.44
C SER A 306 -17.84 -8.72 -14.72
N LYS A 307 -17.50 -7.43 -14.71
CA LYS A 307 -18.46 -6.35 -14.92
C LYS A 307 -19.08 -6.36 -16.31
N MET A 308 -18.27 -6.51 -17.36
CA MET A 308 -18.78 -6.53 -18.74
C MET A 308 -19.56 -7.79 -19.06
N SER A 309 -19.19 -8.93 -18.46
CA SER A 309 -19.98 -10.16 -18.61
C SER A 309 -21.36 -10.02 -17.97
N GLU A 310 -21.44 -9.41 -16.77
CA GLU A 310 -22.71 -9.08 -16.12
C GLU A 310 -23.58 -8.18 -17.01
N GLU A 311 -23.01 -7.08 -17.53
CA GLU A 311 -23.70 -6.16 -18.44
C GLU A 311 -24.22 -6.83 -19.72
N LEU A 312 -23.54 -7.85 -20.21
CA LEU A 312 -23.87 -8.59 -21.42
C LEU A 312 -24.71 -9.85 -21.16
N GLY A 313 -25.01 -10.17 -19.89
CA GLY A 313 -25.70 -11.39 -19.49
C GLY A 313 -24.92 -12.68 -19.84
N LEU A 314 -23.58 -12.62 -19.84
CA LEU A 314 -22.71 -13.72 -20.20
C LEU A 314 -22.10 -14.36 -18.94
N PRO A 315 -21.85 -15.70 -18.94
CA PRO A 315 -21.18 -16.35 -17.83
C PRO A 315 -19.70 -15.93 -17.74
N VAL A 316 -19.20 -15.81 -16.50
CA VAL A 316 -17.79 -15.60 -16.24
C VAL A 316 -17.15 -16.92 -15.88
N PRO A 317 -16.15 -17.42 -16.62
CA PRO A 317 -15.41 -18.63 -16.26
C PRO A 317 -14.76 -18.49 -14.87
N ALA A 318 -14.73 -19.60 -14.10
CA ALA A 318 -14.25 -19.58 -12.71
C ALA A 318 -12.82 -19.01 -12.55
N GLY A 319 -11.93 -19.23 -13.53
CA GLY A 319 -10.57 -18.67 -13.52
C GLY A 319 -10.45 -17.19 -13.89
N GLU A 320 -11.53 -16.60 -14.43
CA GLU A 320 -11.57 -15.19 -14.91
C GLU A 320 -12.37 -14.30 -13.97
N GLN A 321 -13.02 -14.85 -12.94
CA GLN A 321 -13.81 -14.08 -11.98
C GLN A 321 -12.93 -13.14 -11.16
N ALA A 322 -13.40 -11.90 -11.01
CA ALA A 322 -12.85 -11.01 -10.00
C ALA A 322 -13.19 -11.57 -8.60
N PRO A 323 -12.22 -11.57 -7.65
CA PRO A 323 -12.53 -11.91 -6.28
C PRO A 323 -13.65 -11.02 -5.72
N THR A 324 -14.58 -11.58 -4.94
CA THR A 324 -15.74 -10.87 -4.40
C THR A 324 -15.34 -9.59 -3.63
N TYR A 325 -14.23 -9.63 -2.92
CA TYR A 325 -13.72 -8.46 -2.20
C TYR A 325 -13.30 -7.30 -3.12
N LEU A 326 -12.92 -7.57 -4.37
CA LEU A 326 -12.65 -6.53 -5.37
C LEU A 326 -13.94 -5.88 -5.86
N MET A 327 -14.98 -6.68 -6.12
CA MET A 327 -16.29 -6.18 -6.55
C MET A 327 -16.91 -5.26 -5.49
N GLU A 328 -16.98 -5.72 -4.24
CA GLU A 328 -17.49 -4.93 -3.11
C GLU A 328 -16.70 -3.62 -2.89
N LYS A 329 -15.41 -3.63 -3.19
CA LYS A 329 -14.52 -2.52 -2.95
C LYS A 329 -14.67 -1.41 -3.99
N TYR A 330 -14.83 -1.73 -5.26
CA TYR A 330 -15.07 -0.75 -6.31
C TYR A 330 -16.42 -0.02 -6.12
N GLU A 331 -17.37 -0.64 -5.42
CA GLU A 331 -18.68 -0.07 -5.16
C GLU A 331 -18.75 0.79 -3.87
N LYS A 332 -17.91 0.52 -2.87
CA LYS A 332 -18.08 1.08 -1.50
C LYS A 332 -17.03 2.11 -1.05
N HIS A 333 -16.00 2.45 -1.83
CA HIS A 333 -14.87 3.23 -1.30
C HIS A 333 -14.87 4.70 -1.72
N GLN A 334 -15.50 5.51 -0.87
CA GLN A 334 -15.16 6.93 -0.73
C GLN A 334 -14.56 7.19 0.66
N LEU A 335 -13.31 6.78 0.90
CA LEU A 335 -12.53 7.38 1.97
C LEU A 335 -12.00 8.71 1.44
N ALA A 336 -12.18 9.79 2.22
CA ALA A 336 -11.56 11.07 1.92
C ALA A 336 -10.04 10.90 1.90
N VAL A 337 -9.48 10.77 0.71
CA VAL A 337 -8.04 10.74 0.49
C VAL A 337 -7.60 12.18 0.27
N PRO A 338 -6.60 12.69 1.02
CA PRO A 338 -6.04 14.00 0.74
C PRO A 338 -5.66 14.08 -0.73
N SER A 339 -6.03 15.15 -1.41
CA SER A 339 -5.73 15.31 -2.84
C SER A 339 -4.55 16.24 -3.03
N HIS A 340 -3.45 15.73 -3.57
CA HIS A 340 -2.43 16.55 -4.20
C HIS A 340 -2.88 16.92 -5.61
N LYS A 341 -2.89 18.21 -5.95
CA LYS A 341 -3.12 18.64 -7.33
C LYS A 341 -1.85 18.31 -8.11
N GLY A 342 -1.92 17.28 -8.94
CA GLY A 342 -0.88 16.95 -9.89
C GLY A 342 -0.80 17.98 -11.04
N PRO A 343 0.08 17.73 -12.04
CA PRO A 343 0.18 18.58 -13.21
C PRO A 343 -1.15 18.69 -13.96
#